data_216221e0fe3d265b68c42f875c129854
#
_entry.id   216221e0fe3d265b68c42f875c129854
#
_cell.length_a   1.000
_cell.length_b   1.000
_cell.length_c   1.000
_cell.angle_alpha   90.00
_cell.angle_beta   90.00
_cell.angle_gamma   90.00
#
_symmetry.space_group_name_H-M   'P 1'
#
loop_
_entity.id
_entity.type
_entity.pdbx_description
1 polymer ?
#
loop_
_entity_poly.entity_id
_entity_poly.type
_entity_poly.pdbx_seq_one_letter_code
_entity_poly.pdbx_strand_id
1 'polypeptide(L)'
;MQHSAYFGDGEKTFALTTEMIHELERKSGVGIGAFYQRLIAGQFYFADLMEVVRLGLIGGGTSPAEAQTLIDTYAKPRPINETFPLALDILDARWSGKPEPISQGEIDPAIQEALAEAGL
;
A
#
# COMPACT_ATOMS: atom_id res chain seq x y z
N MET A 1 -2.98 -4.53 8.84
CA MET A 1 -3.04 -3.35 7.97
C MET A 1 -1.77 -3.16 7.14
N GLN A 2 -1.04 -4.23 6.95
CA GLN A 2 0.17 -4.24 6.13
C GLN A 2 -0.15 -4.79 4.75
N HIS A 3 0.67 -4.41 3.77
CA HIS A 3 0.64 -4.97 2.44
C HIS A 3 2.06 -5.44 2.10
N SER A 4 2.20 -6.65 1.63
CA SER A 4 3.49 -7.20 1.22
C SER A 4 3.49 -7.42 -0.29
N ALA A 5 4.55 -6.97 -0.95
CA ALA A 5 4.66 -7.09 -2.39
C ALA A 5 6.12 -7.04 -2.81
N TYR A 6 6.42 -7.64 -3.96
CA TYR A 6 7.73 -7.49 -4.57
C TYR A 6 7.86 -6.07 -5.11
N PHE A 7 8.91 -5.39 -4.72
CA PHE A 7 9.18 -4.03 -5.17
C PHE A 7 10.69 -3.82 -5.24
N GLY A 8 11.15 -3.44 -6.41
CA GLY A 8 12.57 -3.16 -6.59
C GLY A 8 13.43 -4.41 -6.54
N ASP A 9 14.17 -4.55 -5.47
CA ASP A 9 15.16 -5.62 -5.31
C ASP A 9 14.67 -6.79 -4.45
N GLY A 10 13.41 -6.81 -4.07
CA GLY A 10 12.91 -7.91 -3.26
C GLY A 10 11.52 -7.68 -2.69
N GLU A 11 11.12 -8.59 -1.83
CA GLU A 11 9.86 -8.52 -1.10
C GLU A 11 9.93 -7.39 -0.07
N LYS A 12 8.92 -6.54 -0.05
CA LYS A 12 8.84 -5.40 0.85
C LYS A 12 7.54 -5.42 1.63
N THR A 13 7.58 -4.87 2.84
CA THR A 13 6.40 -4.65 3.66
C THR A 13 6.04 -3.18 3.63
N PHE A 14 4.78 -2.90 3.39
CA PHE A 14 4.24 -1.54 3.32
C PHE A 14 3.18 -1.36 4.39
N ALA A 15 3.21 -0.26 5.09
CA ALA A 15 2.18 0.07 6.08
C ALA A 15 2.06 1.59 6.22
N LEU A 16 0.83 2.10 6.21
CA LEU A 16 0.59 3.51 6.50
C LEU A 16 0.20 3.63 7.97
N THR A 17 1.18 3.90 8.81
CA THR A 17 0.93 4.18 10.22
C THR A 17 0.22 5.52 10.35
N THR A 18 -0.32 5.80 11.54
CA THR A 18 -0.97 7.10 11.80
C THR A 18 -0.05 8.26 11.48
N GLU A 19 1.23 8.14 11.82
CA GLU A 19 2.22 9.17 11.55
C GLU A 19 2.44 9.36 10.05
N MET A 20 2.46 8.26 9.29
CA MET A 20 2.62 8.31 7.84
C MET A 20 1.39 8.91 7.17
N ILE A 21 0.21 8.66 7.70
CA ILE A 21 -1.02 9.29 7.21
C ILE A 21 -0.95 10.81 7.41
N HIS A 22 -0.55 11.26 8.59
CA HIS A 22 -0.40 12.70 8.84
C HIS A 22 0.62 13.34 7.90
N GLU A 23 1.72 12.64 7.66
CA GLU A 23 2.74 13.13 6.73
C GLU A 23 2.21 13.21 5.31
N LEU A 24 1.42 12.20 4.88
CA LEU A 24 0.79 12.21 3.57
C LEU A 24 -0.18 13.38 3.41
N GLU A 25 -0.99 13.63 4.43
CA GLU A 25 -1.91 14.78 4.44
C GLU A 25 -1.14 16.11 4.35
N ARG A 26 -0.07 16.23 5.11
CA ARG A 26 0.76 17.44 5.10
C ARG A 26 1.36 17.69 3.72
N LYS A 27 1.89 16.64 3.08
CA LYS A 27 2.54 16.77 1.78
C LYS A 27 1.57 16.94 0.63
N SER A 28 0.44 16.26 0.67
CA SER A 28 -0.57 16.35 -0.39
C SER A 28 -1.44 17.60 -0.28
N GLY A 29 -1.52 18.18 0.91
CA GLY A 29 -2.36 19.36 1.16
C GLY A 29 -3.84 19.06 1.30
N VAL A 30 -4.23 17.78 1.37
CA VAL A 30 -5.63 17.37 1.51
C VAL A 30 -5.74 16.29 2.58
N GLY A 31 -6.95 16.09 3.12
CA GLY A 31 -7.21 15.02 4.06
C GLY A 31 -7.14 13.66 3.39
N ILE A 32 -6.94 12.62 4.20
CA ILE A 32 -6.79 11.25 3.69
C ILE A 32 -8.02 10.79 2.87
N GLY A 33 -9.21 11.20 3.25
CA GLY A 33 -10.42 10.86 2.51
C GLY A 33 -10.40 11.45 1.11
N ALA A 34 -10.08 12.74 1.00
CA ALA A 34 -9.98 13.40 -0.30
C ALA A 34 -8.83 12.81 -1.13
N PHE A 35 -7.72 12.47 -0.49
CA PHE A 35 -6.59 11.82 -1.15
C PHE A 35 -7.01 10.47 -1.76
N TYR A 36 -7.71 9.66 -0.99
CA TYR A 36 -8.20 8.36 -1.45
C TYR A 36 -9.15 8.52 -2.66
N GLN A 37 -10.09 9.46 -2.57
CA GLN A 37 -11.00 9.74 -3.66
C GLN A 37 -10.26 10.20 -4.91
N ARG A 38 -9.26 11.03 -4.74
CA ARG A 38 -8.42 11.51 -5.86
C ARG A 38 -7.71 10.34 -6.55
N LEU A 39 -7.22 9.39 -5.78
CA LEU A 39 -6.58 8.20 -6.32
C LEU A 39 -7.57 7.35 -7.13
N ILE A 40 -8.73 7.04 -6.53
CA ILE A 40 -9.74 6.22 -7.18
C ILE A 40 -10.27 6.89 -8.45
N ALA A 41 -10.46 8.19 -8.42
CA ALA A 41 -11.00 8.95 -9.55
C ALA A 41 -9.98 9.16 -10.68
N GLY A 42 -8.73 8.74 -10.49
CA GLY A 42 -7.71 8.97 -11.49
C GLY A 42 -7.24 10.41 -11.58
N GLN A 43 -7.48 11.21 -10.55
CA GLN A 43 -7.15 12.63 -10.49
C GLN A 43 -5.96 12.90 -9.59
N PHE A 44 -5.08 11.93 -9.48
CA PHE A 44 -3.89 12.03 -8.64
C PHE A 44 -2.73 12.69 -9.39
N TYR A 45 -1.83 13.29 -8.62
CA TYR A 45 -0.54 13.75 -9.15
C TYR A 45 0.47 12.61 -9.08
N PHE A 46 1.46 12.66 -9.95
CA PHE A 46 2.56 11.69 -9.94
C PHE A 46 3.20 11.60 -8.54
N ALA A 47 3.43 12.76 -7.91
CA ALA A 47 3.99 12.81 -6.57
C ALA A 47 3.14 12.07 -5.53
N ASP A 48 1.83 11.99 -5.72
CA ASP A 48 0.94 11.27 -4.81
C ASP A 48 1.30 9.79 -4.76
N LEU A 49 1.54 9.17 -5.92
CA LEU A 49 1.92 7.77 -6.00
C LEU A 49 3.27 7.52 -5.33
N MET A 50 4.23 8.38 -5.62
CA MET A 50 5.57 8.26 -5.05
C MET A 50 5.54 8.37 -3.53
N GLU A 51 4.75 9.29 -2.99
CA GLU A 51 4.65 9.49 -1.55
C GLU A 51 3.96 8.33 -0.84
N VAL A 52 2.89 7.78 -1.40
CA VAL A 52 2.22 6.63 -0.79
C VAL A 52 3.18 5.44 -0.68
N VAL A 53 3.91 5.15 -1.75
CA VAL A 53 4.85 4.02 -1.75
C VAL A 53 6.00 4.28 -0.79
N ARG A 54 6.57 5.48 -0.80
CA ARG A 54 7.68 5.86 0.09
C ARG A 54 7.27 5.78 1.56
N LEU A 55 6.16 6.40 1.90
CA LEU A 55 5.66 6.40 3.29
C LEU A 55 5.24 5.00 3.73
N GLY A 56 4.69 4.21 2.79
CA GLY A 56 4.39 2.81 3.05
C GLY A 56 5.63 2.00 3.41
N LEU A 57 6.71 2.19 2.67
CA LEU A 57 7.99 1.53 2.94
C LEU A 57 8.49 1.91 4.34
N ILE A 58 8.47 3.18 4.67
CA ILE A 58 8.93 3.66 5.99
C ILE A 58 8.06 3.07 7.10
N GLY A 59 6.75 3.11 6.94
CA GLY A 59 5.82 2.53 7.91
C GLY A 59 6.00 1.01 8.05
N GLY A 60 6.46 0.34 7.01
CA GLY A 60 6.74 -1.08 7.01
C GLY A 60 8.12 -1.46 7.55
N GLY A 61 8.95 -0.47 7.91
CA GLY A 61 10.24 -0.72 8.54
C GLY A 61 11.47 -0.32 7.72
N THR A 62 11.29 0.14 6.50
CA THR A 62 12.41 0.62 5.68
C THR A 62 12.87 2.00 6.19
N SER A 63 14.16 2.23 6.23
CA SER A 63 14.66 3.55 6.66
C SER A 63 14.27 4.62 5.64
N PRO A 64 14.10 5.89 6.07
CA PRO A 64 13.74 6.97 5.16
C PRO A 64 14.73 7.13 4.00
N ALA A 65 16.03 7.00 4.27
CA ALA A 65 17.06 7.12 3.23
C ALA A 65 16.95 6.00 2.20
N GLU A 66 16.77 4.76 2.67
CA GLU A 66 16.62 3.62 1.77
C GLU A 66 15.31 3.69 0.99
N ALA A 67 14.22 4.12 1.64
CA ALA A 67 12.93 4.31 0.98
C ALA A 67 13.06 5.31 -0.18
N GLN A 68 13.74 6.41 0.04
CA GLN A 68 13.95 7.40 -1.02
C GLN A 68 14.77 6.83 -2.18
N THR A 69 15.81 6.08 -1.88
CA THR A 69 16.63 5.41 -2.90
C THR A 69 15.80 4.43 -3.73
N LEU A 70 14.96 3.64 -3.06
CA LEU A 70 14.09 2.67 -3.74
C LEU A 70 13.08 3.37 -4.65
N ILE A 71 12.50 4.48 -4.21
CA ILE A 71 11.57 5.26 -5.03
C ILE A 71 12.28 5.84 -6.24
N ASP A 72 13.45 6.43 -6.05
CA ASP A 72 14.20 7.06 -7.13
C ASP A 72 14.66 6.03 -8.17
N THR A 73 14.98 4.81 -7.74
CA THR A 73 15.51 3.77 -8.61
C THR A 73 14.42 2.94 -9.28
N TYR A 74 13.36 2.58 -8.54
CA TYR A 74 12.41 1.55 -8.97
C TYR A 74 10.97 2.04 -9.16
N ALA A 75 10.66 3.28 -8.79
CA ALA A 75 9.32 3.81 -8.98
C ALA A 75 9.28 4.94 -10.00
N LYS A 76 10.11 5.96 -9.80
CA LYS A 76 10.09 7.13 -10.68
C LYS A 76 10.32 6.84 -12.16
N PRO A 77 11.29 5.96 -12.53
CA PRO A 77 11.56 5.68 -13.95
C PRO A 77 10.69 4.57 -14.52
N ARG A 78 9.75 4.03 -13.75
CA ARG A 78 8.92 2.90 -14.20
C ARG A 78 7.55 3.37 -14.68
N PRO A 79 6.85 2.57 -15.50
CA PRO A 79 5.51 2.90 -15.94
C PRO A 79 4.56 3.15 -14.77
N ILE A 80 3.70 4.17 -14.91
CA ILE A 80 2.75 4.54 -13.86
C ILE A 80 1.78 3.40 -13.54
N ASN A 81 1.42 2.58 -14.53
CA ASN A 81 0.52 1.46 -14.31
C ASN A 81 1.11 0.34 -13.47
N GLU A 82 2.39 0.37 -13.16
CA GLU A 82 3.01 -0.53 -12.18
C GLU A 82 2.91 0.04 -10.77
N THR A 83 3.09 1.35 -10.63
CA THR A 83 3.11 2.01 -9.32
C THR A 83 1.71 2.30 -8.79
N PHE A 84 0.77 2.63 -9.68
CA PHE A 84 -0.60 2.97 -9.27
C PHE A 84 -1.28 1.83 -8.49
N PRO A 85 -1.31 0.58 -9.00
CA PRO A 85 -1.94 -0.51 -8.24
C PRO A 85 -1.29 -0.75 -6.89
N LEU A 86 0.03 -0.63 -6.82
CA LEU A 86 0.76 -0.79 -5.57
C LEU A 86 0.36 0.29 -4.56
N ALA A 87 0.32 1.55 -4.99
CA ALA A 87 -0.09 2.65 -4.13
C ALA A 87 -1.52 2.46 -3.62
N LEU A 88 -2.41 2.01 -4.50
CA LEU A 88 -3.80 1.77 -4.13
C LEU A 88 -3.90 0.62 -3.11
N ASP A 89 -3.15 -0.46 -3.31
CA ASP A 89 -3.13 -1.58 -2.37
C ASP A 89 -2.61 -1.19 -1.00
N ILE A 90 -1.57 -0.35 -0.95
CA ILE A 90 -1.02 0.16 0.31
C ILE A 90 -2.08 0.99 1.05
N LEU A 91 -2.75 1.87 0.34
CA LEU A 91 -3.77 2.73 0.91
C LEU A 91 -4.99 1.92 1.36
N ASP A 92 -5.43 0.95 0.56
CA ASP A 92 -6.56 0.08 0.88
C ASP A 92 -6.29 -0.77 2.12
N ALA A 93 -5.06 -1.22 2.32
CA ALA A 93 -4.69 -1.99 3.51
C ALA A 93 -4.99 -1.20 4.78
N ARG A 94 -4.73 0.10 4.76
CA ARG A 94 -5.05 0.98 5.89
C ARG A 94 -6.53 1.37 5.92
N TRP A 95 -7.09 1.63 4.76
CA TRP A 95 -8.49 2.08 4.64
C TRP A 95 -9.47 1.02 5.14
N SER A 96 -9.27 -0.22 4.71
CA SER A 96 -10.18 -1.34 5.01
C SER A 96 -9.74 -2.17 6.21
N GLY A 97 -8.55 -1.93 6.76
CA GLY A 97 -8.00 -2.77 7.80
C GLY A 97 -7.67 -4.18 7.31
N LYS A 98 -7.15 -4.29 6.08
CA LYS A 98 -6.81 -5.55 5.45
C LYS A 98 -5.90 -6.38 6.35
N PRO A 99 -6.29 -7.63 6.68
CA PRO A 99 -5.46 -8.48 7.51
C PRO A 99 -4.18 -8.89 6.78
N GLU A 100 -3.21 -9.38 7.55
CA GLU A 100 -1.99 -9.93 6.99
C GLU A 100 -2.32 -11.06 6.02
N PRO A 101 -1.54 -11.23 4.94
CA PRO A 101 -1.76 -12.32 4.02
C PRO A 101 -1.69 -13.66 4.76
N ILE A 102 -2.70 -14.49 4.55
CA ILE A 102 -2.71 -15.84 5.09
C ILE A 102 -1.85 -16.68 4.16
N SER A 103 -0.86 -17.39 4.70
CA SER A 103 -0.04 -18.27 3.88
C SER A 103 -0.89 -19.43 3.37
N GLN A 104 -0.47 -19.99 2.24
CA GLN A 104 -1.19 -21.09 1.62
C GLN A 104 -1.29 -22.25 2.60
N GLY A 105 -2.52 -22.73 2.85
CA GLY A 105 -2.78 -23.81 3.83
C GLY A 105 -3.19 -23.31 5.20
N GLU A 106 -3.11 -22.03 5.47
CA GLU A 106 -3.54 -21.44 6.74
C GLU A 106 -4.88 -20.73 6.62
N ILE A 107 -5.80 -21.34 5.92
CA ILE A 107 -7.16 -20.81 5.80
C ILE A 107 -7.88 -21.03 7.12
N ASP A 108 -8.49 -19.98 7.63
CA ASP A 108 -9.28 -20.03 8.85
C ASP A 108 -10.34 -21.14 8.71
N PRO A 109 -10.46 -22.05 9.69
CA PRO A 109 -11.48 -23.11 9.64
C PRO A 109 -12.90 -22.59 9.44
N ALA A 110 -13.24 -21.43 9.98
CA ALA A 110 -14.55 -20.82 9.79
C ALA A 110 -14.80 -20.46 8.32
N ILE A 111 -13.76 -19.99 7.62
CA ILE A 111 -13.86 -19.68 6.20
C ILE A 111 -14.01 -20.94 5.37
N GLN A 112 -13.24 -21.99 5.70
CA GLN A 112 -13.35 -23.28 5.03
C GLN A 112 -14.76 -23.87 5.19
N GLU A 113 -15.30 -23.81 6.38
CA GLU A 113 -16.66 -24.30 6.68
C GLU A 113 -17.69 -23.52 5.88
N ALA A 114 -17.57 -22.19 5.83
CA ALA A 114 -18.47 -21.34 5.06
C ALA A 114 -18.41 -21.66 3.56
N LEU A 115 -17.22 -21.91 3.04
CA LEU A 115 -17.05 -22.30 1.64
C LEU A 115 -17.66 -23.67 1.36
N ALA A 116 -17.50 -24.62 2.27
CA ALA A 116 -18.09 -25.95 2.14
C ALA A 116 -19.62 -25.88 2.15
N GLU A 117 -20.20 -25.08 3.05
CA GLU A 117 -21.65 -24.86 3.10
C GLU A 117 -22.20 -24.19 1.87
N ALA A 118 -21.41 -23.33 1.24
CA ALA A 118 -21.80 -22.66 -0.01
C ALA A 118 -21.66 -23.57 -1.23
N GLY A 119 -21.14 -24.78 -1.07
CA GLY A 119 -20.96 -25.72 -2.18
C GLY A 119 -19.77 -25.39 -3.07
N LEU A 120 -18.83 -24.68 -2.54
CA LEU A 120 -17.64 -24.22 -3.28
C LEU A 120 -16.44 -25.13 -3.05
#